data_ff00d9fb007652e59c8e669188052c65
#
_entry.id   ff00d9fb007652e59c8e669188052c65
#
_cell.length_a   1.000
_cell.length_b   1.000
_cell.length_c   1.000
_cell.angle_alpha   90.00
_cell.angle_beta   90.00
_cell.angle_gamma   90.00
#
_symmetry.space_group_name_H-M   'P 1'
#
loop_
_entity.id
_entity.type
_entity.pdbx_description
1 polymer ?
#
loop_
_entity_poly.entity_id
_entity_poly.type
_entity_poly.pdbx_seq_one_letter_code
_entity_poly.pdbx_strand_id
1 'polypeptide(L)'
;MNQITQESQNIEYKQSWRDEYLKWICGFANASGGKIYIGIDDDCHVVGVPDAKKLMEDIPNKIVNYLGIVADVNLLNEEDNDYIEINVSPSSVPISYRGIYHYRSGSTKQELNGSALQHFLLKRLGRTWDDLPCEWATFDDIDKDAVAYFFKKAASAKRVANNIADDDLQTVFQNLDLVTEEGKLKNATLLLFAKRPSRFFPLVQFKIGRFGKSDDDLMFQDIVEGNILQMADKVMDILKSKYLISPIHYEGLQRIESLEIPEESLREAIFNSIIHKDYTGAPIQLSVYNDKLILWNEGRLPEGFTIGTLLGKHPSRPYNKNIADIFFKAGFIEAWGRGISKIIEGFIQEGLKTPIFEATMGGIMVTIIRSEAIASTPQVPPKYPSSTPQVIQIIGSEDLAHKLLSLFKEKEECKLADISNALGLNDRKNLRELYLKPLLEAKILELKYPDVPNHPKQMYRLVAIK
;
A
#
# COMPACT_ATOMS: atom_id res chain seq x y z
N MET A 1 -10.86 -49.70 5.79
CA MET A 1 -9.63 -49.22 6.49
C MET A 1 -9.41 -47.78 6.10
N ASN A 2 -9.68 -46.85 6.98
CA ASN A 2 -9.27 -45.44 6.78
C ASN A 2 -7.76 -45.43 7.00
N GLN A 3 -6.98 -45.16 5.96
CA GLN A 3 -5.54 -44.90 6.12
C GLN A 3 -5.38 -43.68 7.03
N ILE A 4 -4.80 -43.87 8.21
CA ILE A 4 -4.38 -42.82 9.10
C ILE A 4 -3.24 -42.08 8.35
N THR A 5 -3.48 -40.81 8.01
CA THR A 5 -2.56 -39.99 7.26
C THR A 5 -1.73 -39.12 8.22
N GLN A 6 -0.51 -38.72 7.86
CA GLN A 6 0.35 -37.87 8.67
C GLN A 6 -0.37 -36.57 9.15
N GLU A 7 0.10 -36.00 10.26
CA GLU A 7 -0.37 -34.69 10.74
C GLU A 7 -0.36 -33.63 9.63
N SER A 8 -1.39 -32.82 9.61
CA SER A 8 -1.59 -31.83 8.53
C SER A 8 -2.27 -30.57 9.06
N GLN A 9 -2.60 -29.65 8.13
CA GLN A 9 -3.40 -28.45 8.45
C GLN A 9 -4.68 -28.79 9.22
N ASN A 10 -5.31 -29.94 8.96
CA ASN A 10 -6.63 -30.30 9.48
C ASN A 10 -6.62 -31.57 10.34
N ILE A 11 -5.47 -32.14 10.64
CA ILE A 11 -5.33 -33.38 11.43
C ILE A 11 -4.22 -33.22 12.45
N GLU A 12 -4.52 -33.61 13.70
CA GLU A 12 -3.58 -33.65 14.83
C GLU A 12 -3.74 -34.94 15.62
N TYR A 13 -2.63 -35.57 16.04
CA TYR A 13 -2.60 -36.80 16.84
C TYR A 13 -2.05 -36.54 18.23
N LYS A 14 -2.62 -37.23 19.23
CA LYS A 14 -2.16 -37.17 20.63
C LYS A 14 -2.36 -38.52 21.31
N GLN A 15 -1.33 -39.04 21.96
CA GLN A 15 -1.38 -40.31 22.64
C GLN A 15 -2.35 -40.35 23.83
N SER A 16 -2.55 -39.22 24.52
CA SER A 16 -3.40 -39.10 25.68
C SER A 16 -4.06 -37.74 25.74
N TRP A 17 -5.18 -37.61 26.47
CA TRP A 17 -5.82 -36.29 26.66
C TRP A 17 -5.08 -35.47 27.70
N ARG A 18 -4.89 -34.18 27.38
CA ARG A 18 -4.51 -33.11 28.30
C ARG A 18 -5.35 -31.87 28.05
N ASP A 19 -5.73 -31.16 29.10
CA ASP A 19 -6.58 -29.96 28.99
C ASP A 19 -5.94 -28.83 28.14
N GLU A 20 -4.61 -28.83 28.06
CA GLU A 20 -3.89 -27.89 27.21
C GLU A 20 -4.19 -28.07 25.70
N TYR A 21 -4.74 -29.22 25.29
CA TYR A 21 -5.11 -29.46 23.90
C TYR A 21 -6.35 -28.69 23.46
N LEU A 22 -7.08 -28.07 24.38
CA LEU A 22 -8.08 -27.05 24.07
C LEU A 22 -7.50 -25.89 23.23
N LYS A 23 -6.18 -25.65 23.30
CA LYS A 23 -5.48 -24.69 22.43
C LYS A 23 -5.52 -25.09 20.95
N TRP A 24 -5.40 -26.39 20.64
CA TRP A 24 -5.51 -26.90 19.26
C TRP A 24 -6.95 -26.83 18.77
N ILE A 25 -7.92 -27.18 19.62
CA ILE A 25 -9.35 -27.05 19.30
C ILE A 25 -9.69 -25.60 19.00
N CYS A 26 -9.21 -24.64 19.83
CA CYS A 26 -9.31 -23.22 19.58
C CYS A 26 -8.66 -22.84 18.23
N GLY A 27 -7.46 -23.36 17.94
CA GLY A 27 -6.74 -23.12 16.70
C GLY A 27 -7.50 -23.63 15.47
N PHE A 28 -8.09 -24.82 15.52
CA PHE A 28 -8.93 -25.37 14.45
C PHE A 28 -10.22 -24.55 14.25
N ALA A 29 -10.91 -24.21 15.34
CA ALA A 29 -12.12 -23.39 15.28
C ALA A 29 -11.86 -22.01 14.65
N ASN A 30 -10.72 -21.42 14.92
CA ASN A 30 -10.29 -20.15 14.34
C ASN A 30 -9.73 -20.25 12.91
N ALA A 31 -9.41 -21.45 12.45
CA ALA A 31 -8.93 -21.72 11.09
C ALA A 31 -10.00 -22.35 10.21
N SER A 32 -9.65 -23.40 9.50
CA SER A 32 -10.52 -24.11 8.56
C SER A 32 -11.26 -25.30 9.18
N GLY A 33 -11.23 -25.44 10.51
CA GLY A 33 -11.66 -26.64 11.19
C GLY A 33 -10.64 -27.76 11.09
N GLY A 34 -10.98 -28.94 11.66
CA GLY A 34 -10.10 -30.11 11.61
C GLY A 34 -10.45 -31.16 12.63
N LYS A 35 -9.62 -32.18 12.72
CA LYS A 35 -9.82 -33.33 13.60
C LYS A 35 -8.63 -33.51 14.54
N ILE A 36 -8.92 -33.81 15.78
CA ILE A 36 -7.91 -34.19 16.76
C ILE A 36 -8.25 -35.63 17.18
N TYR A 37 -7.25 -36.49 17.11
CA TYR A 37 -7.37 -37.89 17.55
C TYR A 37 -6.59 -38.06 18.85
N ILE A 38 -7.24 -38.64 19.86
CA ILE A 38 -6.67 -38.94 21.15
C ILE A 38 -6.56 -40.47 21.29
N GLY A 39 -5.38 -40.99 21.57
CA GLY A 39 -5.05 -42.40 21.59
C GLY A 39 -4.29 -42.86 20.33
N ILE A 40 -3.68 -41.93 19.60
CA ILE A 40 -2.83 -42.20 18.44
C ILE A 40 -1.48 -41.56 18.68
N ASP A 41 -0.40 -42.26 18.38
CA ASP A 41 0.97 -41.79 18.52
C ASP A 41 1.46 -41.01 17.28
N ASP A 42 2.66 -40.44 17.36
CA ASP A 42 3.26 -39.63 16.28
C ASP A 42 3.61 -40.47 15.02
N ASP A 43 3.70 -41.80 15.17
CA ASP A 43 3.91 -42.76 14.07
C ASP A 43 2.57 -43.24 13.45
N CYS A 44 1.45 -42.66 13.85
CA CYS A 44 0.11 -42.97 13.42
C CYS A 44 -0.40 -44.34 13.84
N HIS A 45 0.13 -44.93 14.95
CA HIS A 45 -0.39 -46.17 15.51
C HIS A 45 -1.44 -45.89 16.59
N VAL A 46 -2.51 -46.66 16.59
CA VAL A 46 -3.53 -46.57 17.64
C VAL A 46 -2.99 -47.23 18.91
N VAL A 47 -2.72 -46.45 19.93
CA VAL A 47 -2.24 -46.90 21.24
C VAL A 47 -3.36 -46.98 22.27
N GLY A 48 -4.53 -46.44 21.91
CA GLY A 48 -5.72 -46.41 22.77
C GLY A 48 -5.63 -45.37 23.90
N VAL A 49 -6.77 -45.14 24.56
CA VAL A 49 -6.88 -44.26 25.72
C VAL A 49 -7.44 -44.99 26.93
N PRO A 50 -6.84 -44.83 28.14
CA PRO A 50 -7.48 -45.29 29.36
C PRO A 50 -8.72 -44.46 29.66
N ASP A 51 -9.72 -45.05 30.27
CA ASP A 51 -10.98 -44.39 30.69
C ASP A 51 -11.74 -43.67 29.55
N ALA A 52 -11.80 -44.26 28.36
CA ALA A 52 -12.44 -43.65 27.17
C ALA A 52 -13.87 -43.15 27.48
N LYS A 53 -14.66 -43.88 28.25
CA LYS A 53 -16.02 -43.46 28.63
C LYS A 53 -16.04 -42.16 29.44
N LYS A 54 -15.13 -41.98 30.37
CA LYS A 54 -15.01 -40.75 31.15
C LYS A 54 -14.59 -39.58 30.27
N LEU A 55 -13.62 -39.80 29.35
CA LEU A 55 -13.19 -38.77 28.42
C LEU A 55 -14.31 -38.33 27.46
N MET A 56 -15.19 -39.23 27.06
CA MET A 56 -16.36 -38.91 26.24
C MET A 56 -17.37 -37.97 26.94
N GLU A 57 -17.37 -37.90 28.27
CA GLU A 57 -18.15 -36.93 29.04
C GLU A 57 -17.35 -35.67 29.34
N ASP A 58 -16.10 -35.82 29.72
CA ASP A 58 -15.23 -34.70 30.16
C ASP A 58 -14.85 -33.77 29.01
N ILE A 59 -14.47 -34.31 27.84
CA ILE A 59 -13.98 -33.50 26.70
C ILE A 59 -15.05 -32.54 26.16
N PRO A 60 -16.28 -32.97 25.84
CA PRO A 60 -17.31 -32.04 25.36
C PRO A 60 -17.62 -30.94 26.38
N ASN A 61 -17.71 -31.29 27.67
CA ASN A 61 -17.98 -30.34 28.74
C ASN A 61 -16.85 -29.28 28.83
N LYS A 62 -15.57 -29.69 28.71
CA LYS A 62 -14.43 -28.77 28.72
C LYS A 62 -14.42 -27.88 27.48
N ILE A 63 -14.73 -28.43 26.31
CA ILE A 63 -14.82 -27.62 25.07
C ILE A 63 -15.87 -26.53 25.24
N VAL A 64 -17.06 -26.84 25.70
CA VAL A 64 -18.13 -25.85 25.92
C VAL A 64 -17.73 -24.85 26.99
N ASN A 65 -17.21 -25.29 28.13
CA ASN A 65 -16.94 -24.43 29.29
C ASN A 65 -15.77 -23.46 29.03
N TYR A 66 -14.75 -23.87 28.26
CA TYR A 66 -13.54 -23.05 28.06
C TYR A 66 -13.50 -22.34 26.72
N LEU A 67 -14.19 -22.85 25.69
CA LEU A 67 -14.16 -22.29 24.35
C LEU A 67 -15.52 -21.75 23.89
N GLY A 68 -16.61 -22.12 24.57
CA GLY A 68 -17.96 -21.67 24.19
C GLY A 68 -18.47 -22.24 22.87
N ILE A 69 -17.87 -23.33 22.38
CA ILE A 69 -18.26 -23.99 21.12
C ILE A 69 -18.66 -25.43 21.39
N VAL A 70 -19.35 -26.03 20.43
CA VAL A 70 -19.66 -27.46 20.42
C VAL A 70 -18.81 -28.13 19.35
N ALA A 71 -18.20 -29.28 19.66
CA ALA A 71 -17.51 -30.15 18.72
C ALA A 71 -18.07 -31.56 18.80
N ASP A 72 -18.05 -32.28 17.68
CA ASP A 72 -18.45 -33.67 17.68
C ASP A 72 -17.33 -34.54 18.26
N VAL A 73 -17.62 -35.29 19.28
CA VAL A 73 -16.67 -36.19 19.94
C VAL A 73 -17.17 -37.63 19.75
N ASN A 74 -16.37 -38.44 19.09
CA ASN A 74 -16.72 -39.80 18.71
C ASN A 74 -15.75 -40.81 19.33
N LEU A 75 -16.26 -41.87 19.88
CA LEU A 75 -15.48 -43.01 20.30
C LEU A 75 -15.31 -43.96 19.12
N LEU A 76 -14.09 -44.29 18.79
CA LEU A 76 -13.69 -45.19 17.74
C LEU A 76 -12.89 -46.36 18.33
N ASN A 77 -12.87 -47.51 17.67
CA ASN A 77 -12.14 -48.70 18.09
C ASN A 77 -11.38 -49.31 16.91
N GLU A 78 -10.12 -49.66 17.15
CA GLU A 78 -9.30 -50.39 16.20
C GLU A 78 -8.41 -51.38 16.98
N GLU A 79 -8.45 -52.67 16.60
CA GLU A 79 -7.68 -53.77 17.23
C GLU A 79 -7.82 -53.81 18.78
N ASP A 80 -9.07 -53.71 19.27
CA ASP A 80 -9.41 -53.64 20.69
C ASP A 80 -8.89 -52.40 21.45
N ASN A 81 -8.34 -51.42 20.77
CA ASN A 81 -7.94 -50.14 21.35
C ASN A 81 -8.99 -49.06 21.07
N ASP A 82 -9.55 -48.52 22.15
CA ASP A 82 -10.47 -47.38 22.05
C ASP A 82 -9.68 -46.05 21.89
N TYR A 83 -10.07 -45.23 20.91
CA TYR A 83 -9.54 -43.91 20.71
C TYR A 83 -10.62 -42.89 20.40
N ILE A 84 -10.35 -41.59 20.57
CA ILE A 84 -11.37 -40.55 20.49
C ILE A 84 -11.06 -39.64 19.30
N GLU A 85 -12.03 -39.41 18.43
CA GLU A 85 -12.03 -38.40 17.40
C GLU A 85 -12.77 -37.14 17.89
N ILE A 86 -12.16 -35.97 17.83
CA ILE A 86 -12.79 -34.68 18.07
C ILE A 86 -12.85 -33.95 16.74
N ASN A 87 -14.04 -33.76 16.19
CA ASN A 87 -14.23 -33.04 14.92
C ASN A 87 -14.64 -31.58 15.21
N VAL A 88 -13.79 -30.64 14.83
CA VAL A 88 -13.95 -29.22 15.11
C VAL A 88 -14.35 -28.49 13.85
N SER A 89 -15.55 -27.93 13.83
CA SER A 89 -15.99 -27.06 12.73
C SER A 89 -15.38 -25.65 12.82
N PRO A 90 -15.16 -24.96 11.68
CA PRO A 90 -14.75 -23.57 11.69
C PRO A 90 -15.80 -22.71 12.40
N SER A 91 -15.38 -21.85 13.32
CA SER A 91 -16.27 -20.89 13.99
C SER A 91 -16.45 -19.63 13.14
N SER A 92 -17.64 -19.08 13.12
CA SER A 92 -17.91 -17.77 12.50
C SER A 92 -17.45 -16.60 13.36
N VAL A 93 -17.26 -16.81 14.67
CA VAL A 93 -16.80 -15.80 15.63
C VAL A 93 -15.41 -16.14 16.15
N PRO A 94 -14.63 -15.14 16.59
CA PRO A 94 -13.32 -15.39 17.18
C PRO A 94 -13.43 -16.19 18.48
N ILE A 95 -12.67 -17.27 18.59
CA ILE A 95 -12.61 -18.13 19.79
C ILE A 95 -11.29 -17.90 20.51
N SER A 96 -11.35 -17.71 21.83
CA SER A 96 -10.16 -17.63 22.68
C SER A 96 -10.13 -18.73 23.72
N TYR A 97 -8.95 -19.23 24.05
CA TYR A 97 -8.72 -20.10 25.20
C TYR A 97 -7.96 -19.29 26.27
N ARG A 98 -8.61 -19.06 27.39
CA ARG A 98 -8.05 -18.25 28.51
C ARG A 98 -7.60 -16.86 28.07
N GLY A 99 -8.36 -16.20 27.18
CA GLY A 99 -8.04 -14.89 26.65
C GLY A 99 -7.00 -14.85 25.53
N ILE A 100 -6.42 -15.99 25.15
CA ILE A 100 -5.43 -16.09 24.08
C ILE A 100 -6.11 -16.67 22.82
N TYR A 101 -5.91 -16.01 21.68
CA TYR A 101 -6.39 -16.49 20.39
C TYR A 101 -5.35 -17.38 19.72
N HIS A 102 -5.71 -18.62 19.45
CA HIS A 102 -4.86 -19.58 18.74
C HIS A 102 -5.37 -19.75 17.31
N TYR A 103 -4.46 -19.98 16.38
CA TYR A 103 -4.74 -20.20 14.96
C TYR A 103 -3.93 -21.38 14.44
N ARG A 104 -4.55 -22.28 13.66
CA ARG A 104 -3.86 -23.40 13.04
C ARG A 104 -3.27 -22.98 11.70
N SER A 105 -1.95 -23.13 11.52
CA SER A 105 -1.25 -22.86 10.27
C SER A 105 -0.27 -24.00 9.99
N GLY A 106 -0.50 -24.72 8.89
CA GLY A 106 0.20 -25.98 8.65
C GLY A 106 -0.05 -27.00 9.76
N SER A 107 0.98 -27.71 10.18
CA SER A 107 0.93 -28.64 11.33
C SER A 107 1.16 -27.96 12.67
N THR A 108 1.21 -26.61 12.74
CA THR A 108 1.53 -25.89 13.96
C THR A 108 0.35 -25.06 14.47
N LYS A 109 0.29 -24.90 15.80
CA LYS A 109 -0.60 -23.96 16.47
C LYS A 109 0.17 -22.68 16.79
N GLN A 110 -0.32 -21.55 16.34
CA GLN A 110 0.24 -20.24 16.58
C GLN A 110 -0.64 -19.41 17.51
N GLU A 111 -0.03 -18.53 18.29
CA GLU A 111 -0.73 -17.54 19.10
C GLU A 111 -0.81 -16.23 18.30
N LEU A 112 -2.02 -15.69 18.19
CA LEU A 112 -2.22 -14.42 17.49
C LEU A 112 -1.97 -13.26 18.44
N ASN A 113 -1.03 -12.38 18.08
CA ASN A 113 -0.66 -11.21 18.85
C ASN A 113 -0.52 -9.99 17.93
N GLY A 114 -0.59 -8.77 18.50
CA GLY A 114 -0.36 -7.52 17.78
C GLY A 114 -1.22 -7.37 16.52
N SER A 115 -0.60 -7.01 15.40
CA SER A 115 -1.29 -6.77 14.12
C SER A 115 -1.97 -8.03 13.56
N ALA A 116 -1.41 -9.23 13.80
CA ALA A 116 -2.01 -10.48 13.36
C ALA A 116 -3.36 -10.74 14.06
N LEU A 117 -3.42 -10.47 15.37
CA LEU A 117 -4.65 -10.58 16.15
C LEU A 117 -5.69 -9.54 15.69
N GLN A 118 -5.27 -8.29 15.55
CA GLN A 118 -6.17 -7.22 15.08
C GLN A 118 -6.78 -7.55 13.72
N HIS A 119 -5.96 -7.98 12.78
CA HIS A 119 -6.42 -8.37 11.44
C HIS A 119 -7.40 -9.56 11.49
N PHE A 120 -7.10 -10.57 12.31
CA PHE A 120 -7.96 -11.73 12.50
C PHE A 120 -9.34 -11.32 13.05
N LEU A 121 -9.37 -10.46 14.10
CA LEU A 121 -10.61 -10.00 14.71
C LEU A 121 -11.46 -9.20 13.71
N LEU A 122 -10.86 -8.25 13.00
CA LEU A 122 -11.55 -7.44 11.99
C LEU A 122 -12.14 -8.33 10.88
N LYS A 123 -11.34 -9.28 10.38
CA LYS A 123 -11.79 -10.20 9.34
C LYS A 123 -13.01 -11.02 9.79
N ARG A 124 -13.04 -11.49 11.03
CA ARG A 124 -14.18 -12.24 11.59
C ARG A 124 -15.44 -11.37 11.72
N LEU A 125 -15.27 -10.08 11.94
CA LEU A 125 -16.38 -9.09 11.96
C LEU A 125 -16.79 -8.64 10.55
N GLY A 126 -16.12 -9.12 9.50
CA GLY A 126 -16.35 -8.69 8.11
C GLY A 126 -15.87 -7.28 7.82
N ARG A 127 -15.10 -6.65 8.74
CA ARG A 127 -14.55 -5.30 8.64
C ARG A 127 -13.12 -5.31 8.15
N THR A 128 -12.70 -4.16 7.61
CA THR A 128 -11.31 -3.88 7.22
C THR A 128 -10.78 -2.74 8.08
N TRP A 129 -9.46 -2.53 8.11
CA TRP A 129 -8.86 -1.47 8.92
C TRP A 129 -9.34 -0.08 8.51
N ASP A 130 -9.58 0.13 7.24
CA ASP A 130 -10.07 1.39 6.68
C ASP A 130 -11.53 1.69 7.05
N ASP A 131 -12.29 0.70 7.54
CA ASP A 131 -13.66 0.85 8.07
C ASP A 131 -13.71 1.26 9.55
N LEU A 132 -12.57 1.26 10.25
CA LEU A 132 -12.53 1.66 11.65
C LEU A 132 -12.68 3.17 11.81
N PRO A 133 -13.41 3.65 12.85
CA PRO A 133 -13.50 5.07 13.16
C PRO A 133 -12.18 5.59 13.72
N CYS A 134 -11.87 6.86 13.42
CA CYS A 134 -10.82 7.61 14.08
C CYS A 134 -11.46 8.52 15.13
N GLU A 135 -11.30 8.20 16.42
CA GLU A 135 -12.00 8.83 17.54
C GLU A 135 -11.72 10.33 17.70
N TRP A 136 -10.57 10.81 17.24
CA TRP A 136 -10.11 12.18 17.45
C TRP A 136 -10.14 13.04 16.16
N ALA A 137 -10.68 12.51 15.07
CA ALA A 137 -10.88 13.24 13.83
C ALA A 137 -12.22 13.95 13.81
N THR A 138 -12.25 15.10 13.16
CA THR A 138 -13.45 15.93 12.98
C THR A 138 -13.65 16.32 11.52
N PHE A 139 -14.83 16.83 11.17
CA PHE A 139 -15.11 17.33 9.83
C PHE A 139 -14.24 18.54 9.44
N ASP A 140 -13.66 19.25 10.40
CA ASP A 140 -12.72 20.35 10.15
C ASP A 140 -11.39 19.85 9.56
N ASP A 141 -11.06 18.58 9.75
CA ASP A 141 -9.87 17.96 9.16
C ASP A 141 -10.04 17.63 7.67
N ILE A 142 -11.26 17.73 7.14
CA ILE A 142 -11.59 17.38 5.75
C ILE A 142 -11.24 18.53 4.80
N ASP A 143 -10.60 18.17 3.69
CA ASP A 143 -10.26 19.02 2.58
C ASP A 143 -11.42 19.04 1.57
N LYS A 144 -12.09 20.19 1.45
CA LYS A 144 -13.21 20.38 0.52
C LYS A 144 -12.78 20.27 -0.94
N ASP A 145 -11.52 20.63 -1.25
CA ASP A 145 -10.99 20.53 -2.62
C ASP A 145 -10.78 19.07 -3.01
N ALA A 146 -10.36 18.21 -2.07
CA ALA A 146 -10.29 16.76 -2.30
C ALA A 146 -11.67 16.15 -2.54
N VAL A 147 -12.69 16.60 -1.82
CA VAL A 147 -14.08 16.17 -2.03
C VAL A 147 -14.60 16.63 -3.40
N ALA A 148 -14.35 17.90 -3.76
CA ALA A 148 -14.72 18.42 -5.08
C ALA A 148 -14.00 17.68 -6.22
N TYR A 149 -12.71 17.34 -6.03
CA TYR A 149 -11.96 16.52 -6.97
C TYR A 149 -12.60 15.14 -7.17
N PHE A 150 -12.99 14.47 -6.07
CA PHE A 150 -13.71 13.20 -6.15
C PHE A 150 -14.98 13.31 -6.99
N PHE A 151 -15.84 14.29 -6.70
CA PHE A 151 -17.10 14.45 -7.43
C PHE A 151 -16.89 14.76 -8.91
N LYS A 152 -15.87 15.55 -9.25
CA LYS A 152 -15.50 15.81 -10.65
C LYS A 152 -15.15 14.51 -11.38
N LYS A 153 -14.39 13.62 -10.75
CA LYS A 153 -14.03 12.31 -11.33
C LYS A 153 -15.25 11.37 -11.39
N ALA A 154 -16.02 11.30 -10.32
CA ALA A 154 -17.21 10.45 -10.23
C ALA A 154 -18.30 10.83 -11.23
N ALA A 155 -18.49 12.12 -11.49
CA ALA A 155 -19.41 12.61 -12.52
C ALA A 155 -19.01 12.12 -13.91
N SER A 156 -17.71 12.16 -14.24
CA SER A 156 -17.18 11.63 -15.50
C SER A 156 -17.40 10.11 -15.62
N ALA A 157 -17.27 9.38 -14.52
CA ALA A 157 -17.45 7.93 -14.45
C ALA A 157 -18.93 7.50 -14.47
N LYS A 158 -19.87 8.41 -14.16
CA LYS A 158 -21.32 8.13 -14.04
C LYS A 158 -21.66 7.00 -13.04
N ARG A 159 -20.86 6.86 -11.97
CA ARG A 159 -21.01 5.80 -10.96
C ARG A 159 -21.58 6.30 -9.63
N VAL A 160 -21.81 7.59 -9.51
CA VAL A 160 -22.43 8.25 -8.34
C VAL A 160 -23.63 9.05 -8.81
N ALA A 161 -24.72 9.06 -8.05
CA ALA A 161 -25.89 9.84 -8.38
C ALA A 161 -25.58 11.35 -8.33
N ASN A 162 -26.05 12.11 -9.32
CA ASN A 162 -25.70 13.52 -9.50
C ASN A 162 -26.14 14.43 -8.33
N ASN A 163 -27.16 14.04 -7.55
CA ASN A 163 -27.71 14.81 -6.43
C ASN A 163 -26.88 14.71 -5.14
N ILE A 164 -25.98 13.74 -5.02
CA ILE A 164 -25.17 13.57 -3.79
C ILE A 164 -24.18 14.73 -3.60
N ALA A 165 -23.72 15.35 -4.66
CA ALA A 165 -22.76 16.45 -4.59
C ALA A 165 -23.35 17.74 -3.98
N ASP A 166 -24.67 17.89 -3.96
CA ASP A 166 -25.39 19.07 -3.44
C ASP A 166 -25.76 18.94 -1.96
N ASP A 167 -25.57 17.76 -1.37
CA ASP A 167 -25.84 17.48 0.04
C ASP A 167 -24.76 18.09 0.95
N ASP A 168 -25.08 18.24 2.22
CA ASP A 168 -24.07 18.58 3.22
C ASP A 168 -23.03 17.47 3.36
N LEU A 169 -21.83 17.83 3.82
CA LEU A 169 -20.70 16.91 3.84
C LEU A 169 -20.94 15.64 4.69
N GLN A 170 -21.71 15.77 5.77
CA GLN A 170 -22.05 14.62 6.63
C GLN A 170 -22.96 13.65 5.89
N THR A 171 -24.00 14.15 5.25
CA THR A 171 -24.91 13.34 4.40
C THR A 171 -24.16 12.69 3.25
N VAL A 172 -23.28 13.43 2.58
CA VAL A 172 -22.39 12.88 1.53
C VAL A 172 -21.60 11.69 2.06
N PHE A 173 -20.94 11.82 3.20
CA PHE A 173 -20.11 10.77 3.75
C PHE A 173 -20.92 9.59 4.31
N GLN A 174 -22.15 9.82 4.79
CA GLN A 174 -23.08 8.74 5.13
C GLN A 174 -23.47 7.92 3.88
N ASN A 175 -23.84 8.59 2.79
CA ASN A 175 -24.21 7.95 1.54
C ASN A 175 -23.05 7.17 0.89
N LEU A 176 -21.80 7.58 1.17
CA LEU A 176 -20.58 6.91 0.69
C LEU A 176 -20.02 5.87 1.68
N ASP A 177 -20.70 5.59 2.80
CA ASP A 177 -20.24 4.70 3.87
C ASP A 177 -18.86 5.08 4.45
N LEU A 178 -18.62 6.38 4.59
CA LEU A 178 -17.35 6.95 5.07
C LEU A 178 -17.39 7.44 6.53
N VAL A 179 -18.54 7.33 7.16
CA VAL A 179 -18.76 7.61 8.60
C VAL A 179 -19.50 6.45 9.25
N THR A 180 -19.37 6.32 10.57
CA THR A 180 -20.16 5.37 11.35
C THR A 180 -21.60 5.86 11.52
N GLU A 181 -22.48 5.02 12.08
CA GLU A 181 -23.86 5.42 12.43
C GLU A 181 -23.89 6.60 13.41
N GLU A 182 -22.89 6.71 14.31
CA GLU A 182 -22.73 7.84 15.23
C GLU A 182 -22.08 9.08 14.59
N GLY A 183 -21.79 9.03 13.28
CA GLY A 183 -21.21 10.16 12.54
C GLY A 183 -19.69 10.33 12.68
N LYS A 184 -18.95 9.33 13.21
CA LYS A 184 -17.50 9.39 13.32
C LYS A 184 -16.85 9.10 11.98
N LEU A 185 -15.80 9.85 11.63
CA LEU A 185 -15.03 9.65 10.41
C LEU A 185 -14.26 8.34 10.45
N LYS A 186 -14.37 7.53 9.39
CA LYS A 186 -13.59 6.29 9.21
C LYS A 186 -12.16 6.59 8.78
N ASN A 187 -11.23 5.64 9.00
CA ASN A 187 -9.84 5.76 8.53
C ASN A 187 -9.76 6.00 7.01
N ALA A 188 -10.62 5.33 6.24
CA ALA A 188 -10.74 5.56 4.78
C ALA A 188 -11.01 7.03 4.46
N THR A 189 -11.92 7.67 5.18
CA THR A 189 -12.32 9.07 4.96
C THR A 189 -11.12 10.01 5.12
N LEU A 190 -10.32 9.78 6.15
CA LEU A 190 -9.15 10.60 6.43
C LEU A 190 -8.03 10.38 5.42
N LEU A 191 -7.82 9.14 4.97
CA LEU A 191 -6.86 8.84 3.91
C LEU A 191 -7.23 9.50 2.59
N LEU A 192 -8.53 9.47 2.25
CA LEU A 192 -9.06 9.98 0.98
C LEU A 192 -9.21 11.49 0.95
N PHE A 193 -9.64 12.10 2.07
CA PHE A 193 -10.15 13.47 2.07
C PHE A 193 -9.57 14.38 3.15
N ALA A 194 -8.67 13.92 4.04
CA ALA A 194 -8.12 14.82 5.02
C ALA A 194 -7.16 15.85 4.40
N LYS A 195 -7.13 17.08 4.95
CA LYS A 195 -6.14 18.12 4.62
C LYS A 195 -4.72 17.65 4.84
N ARG A 196 -4.50 16.85 5.89
CA ARG A 196 -3.19 16.31 6.27
C ARG A 196 -3.34 14.87 6.78
N PRO A 197 -3.45 13.87 5.90
CA PRO A 197 -3.57 12.47 6.31
C PRO A 197 -2.41 11.99 7.19
N SER A 198 -1.20 12.54 7.01
CA SER A 198 -0.01 12.21 7.81
C SER A 198 -0.13 12.59 9.29
N ARG A 199 -1.06 13.48 9.67
CA ARG A 199 -1.39 13.77 11.08
C ARG A 199 -1.99 12.55 11.78
N PHE A 200 -2.76 11.76 11.05
CA PHE A 200 -3.45 10.57 11.55
C PHE A 200 -2.64 9.30 11.30
N PHE A 201 -2.00 9.24 10.15
CA PHE A 201 -1.25 8.08 9.64
C PHE A 201 0.11 8.55 9.10
N PRO A 202 1.15 8.64 9.94
CA PRO A 202 2.44 9.26 9.58
C PRO A 202 3.16 8.58 8.40
N LEU A 203 2.85 7.30 8.11
CA LEU A 203 3.48 6.53 7.05
C LEU A 203 2.67 6.53 5.73
N VAL A 204 1.68 7.43 5.60
CA VAL A 204 0.94 7.65 4.35
C VAL A 204 1.79 8.50 3.40
N GLN A 205 2.75 7.84 2.75
CA GLN A 205 3.69 8.41 1.82
C GLN A 205 3.91 7.46 0.65
N PHE A 206 4.20 8.01 -0.51
CA PHE A 206 4.70 7.28 -1.67
C PHE A 206 6.13 7.78 -1.95
N LYS A 207 7.12 6.92 -1.78
CA LYS A 207 8.53 7.23 -2.00
C LYS A 207 8.96 6.77 -3.37
N ILE A 208 9.61 7.65 -4.12
CA ILE A 208 10.19 7.35 -5.43
C ILE A 208 11.69 7.60 -5.32
N GLY A 209 12.51 6.59 -5.55
CA GLY A 209 13.96 6.68 -5.51
C GLY A 209 14.56 6.37 -6.88
N ARG A 210 15.53 7.19 -7.31
CA ARG A 210 16.38 6.91 -8.46
C ARG A 210 17.68 6.31 -7.97
N PHE A 211 17.97 5.09 -8.41
CA PHE A 211 19.18 4.37 -8.03
C PHE A 211 20.12 4.20 -9.23
N GLY A 212 21.39 4.15 -8.95
CA GLY A 212 22.43 3.85 -9.94
C GLY A 212 22.57 2.35 -10.20
N LYS A 213 23.71 1.77 -9.82
CA LYS A 213 24.01 0.36 -10.09
C LYS A 213 23.56 -0.60 -8.98
N SER A 214 23.37 -0.09 -7.76
CA SER A 214 23.00 -0.90 -6.58
C SER A 214 22.00 -0.16 -5.71
N ASP A 215 21.42 -0.86 -4.74
CA ASP A 215 20.46 -0.32 -3.76
C ASP A 215 21.08 0.74 -2.85
N ASP A 216 22.41 0.73 -2.69
CA ASP A 216 23.15 1.71 -1.90
C ASP A 216 23.45 3.02 -2.68
N ASP A 217 23.25 3.01 -4.00
CA ASP A 217 23.56 4.13 -4.89
C ASP A 217 22.30 4.97 -5.17
N LEU A 218 21.74 5.57 -4.12
CA LEU A 218 20.59 6.47 -4.25
C LEU A 218 21.03 7.82 -4.80
N MET A 219 20.66 8.12 -6.04
CA MET A 219 21.03 9.36 -6.74
C MET A 219 20.15 10.54 -6.32
N PHE A 220 18.84 10.34 -6.28
CA PHE A 220 17.85 11.33 -5.80
C PHE A 220 16.53 10.63 -5.48
N GLN A 221 15.67 11.32 -4.73
CA GLN A 221 14.38 10.81 -4.34
C GLN A 221 13.31 11.89 -4.28
N ASP A 222 12.06 11.49 -4.40
CA ASP A 222 10.88 12.30 -4.15
C ASP A 222 9.98 11.57 -3.15
N ILE A 223 9.29 12.34 -2.30
CA ILE A 223 8.30 11.82 -1.37
C ILE A 223 6.98 12.53 -1.67
N VAL A 224 5.97 11.74 -2.05
CA VAL A 224 4.63 12.25 -2.32
C VAL A 224 3.77 12.04 -1.10
N GLU A 225 3.26 13.13 -0.55
CA GLU A 225 2.38 13.18 0.61
C GLU A 225 1.02 13.77 0.24
N GLY A 226 0.06 13.65 1.16
CA GLY A 226 -1.29 14.18 1.01
C GLY A 226 -2.34 13.07 0.93
N ASN A 227 -3.53 13.43 0.48
CA ASN A 227 -4.61 12.46 0.36
C ASN A 227 -4.32 11.45 -0.77
N ILE A 228 -4.69 10.18 -0.50
CA ILE A 228 -4.37 9.07 -1.42
C ILE A 228 -5.15 9.14 -2.73
N LEU A 229 -6.25 9.88 -2.77
CA LEU A 229 -7.09 10.03 -3.97
C LEU A 229 -6.35 10.77 -5.09
N GLN A 230 -5.58 11.80 -4.73
CA GLN A 230 -4.75 12.58 -5.66
C GLN A 230 -3.31 12.06 -5.78
N MET A 231 -2.92 11.15 -4.87
CA MET A 231 -1.55 10.65 -4.79
C MET A 231 -1.10 9.99 -6.09
N ALA A 232 -1.95 9.17 -6.70
CA ALA A 232 -1.61 8.46 -7.94
C ALA A 232 -1.33 9.43 -9.11
N ASP A 233 -2.16 10.45 -9.29
CA ASP A 233 -1.94 11.47 -10.34
C ASP A 233 -0.62 12.20 -10.10
N LYS A 234 -0.34 12.62 -8.85
CA LYS A 234 0.94 13.27 -8.49
C LYS A 234 2.16 12.37 -8.72
N VAL A 235 2.05 11.09 -8.38
CA VAL A 235 3.12 10.10 -8.62
C VAL A 235 3.38 9.95 -10.11
N MET A 236 2.32 9.83 -10.93
CA MET A 236 2.45 9.73 -12.39
C MET A 236 3.11 10.96 -13.00
N ASP A 237 2.74 12.16 -12.55
CA ASP A 237 3.33 13.43 -13.04
C ASP A 237 4.83 13.50 -12.71
N ILE A 238 5.22 13.09 -11.49
CA ILE A 238 6.62 13.05 -11.07
C ILE A 238 7.39 11.99 -11.89
N LEU A 239 6.82 10.81 -12.09
CA LEU A 239 7.46 9.76 -12.87
C LEU A 239 7.71 10.21 -14.32
N LYS A 240 6.71 10.79 -14.96
CA LYS A 240 6.82 11.30 -16.34
C LYS A 240 7.83 12.43 -16.47
N SER A 241 7.90 13.32 -15.48
CA SER A 241 8.76 14.50 -15.56
C SER A 241 10.22 14.27 -15.17
N LYS A 242 10.51 13.23 -14.34
CA LYS A 242 11.84 13.07 -13.75
C LYS A 242 12.47 11.69 -13.89
N TYR A 243 11.66 10.62 -13.91
CA TYR A 243 12.18 9.27 -13.73
C TYR A 243 12.08 8.40 -15.00
N LEU A 244 11.08 8.67 -15.83
CA LEU A 244 10.81 7.87 -17.02
C LEU A 244 11.25 8.63 -18.28
N ILE A 245 11.57 7.87 -19.30
CA ILE A 245 11.93 8.38 -20.61
C ILE A 245 10.70 8.27 -21.51
N SER A 246 10.47 9.31 -22.33
CA SER A 246 9.50 9.27 -23.42
C SER A 246 10.24 9.26 -24.76
N PRO A 247 10.58 8.07 -25.29
CA PRO A 247 11.21 7.97 -26.59
C PRO A 247 10.34 8.62 -27.68
N ILE A 248 10.99 9.37 -28.56
CA ILE A 248 10.36 9.96 -29.72
C ILE A 248 10.50 8.98 -30.87
N HIS A 249 9.39 8.58 -31.48
CA HIS A 249 9.39 7.84 -32.75
C HIS A 249 8.48 8.54 -33.76
N TYR A 250 8.62 8.18 -35.03
CA TYR A 250 7.85 8.78 -36.10
C TYR A 250 7.02 7.69 -36.80
N GLU A 251 5.71 7.94 -36.90
CA GLU A 251 4.82 7.15 -37.76
C GLU A 251 4.49 8.02 -38.99
N GLY A 252 5.18 7.74 -40.08
CA GLY A 252 5.14 8.59 -41.27
C GLY A 252 5.71 9.98 -40.96
N LEU A 253 4.89 11.03 -41.06
CA LEU A 253 5.26 12.41 -40.71
C LEU A 253 4.84 12.83 -39.30
N GLN A 254 4.15 11.97 -38.57
CA GLN A 254 3.67 12.28 -37.24
C GLN A 254 4.73 11.91 -36.21
N ARG A 255 5.14 12.87 -35.38
CA ARG A 255 5.99 12.66 -34.20
C ARG A 255 5.11 12.09 -33.09
N ILE A 256 5.48 10.93 -32.57
CA ILE A 256 4.83 10.29 -31.44
C ILE A 256 5.82 10.23 -30.28
N GLU A 257 5.38 10.67 -29.11
CA GLU A 257 6.07 10.51 -27.85
C GLU A 257 5.26 9.50 -27.01
N SER A 258 5.81 8.32 -26.80
CA SER A 258 5.22 7.32 -25.92
C SER A 258 6.11 7.11 -24.69
N LEU A 259 5.48 6.85 -23.55
CA LEU A 259 6.25 6.50 -22.35
C LEU A 259 6.96 5.15 -22.60
N GLU A 260 8.13 4.96 -22.02
CA GLU A 260 8.88 3.69 -22.10
C GLU A 260 8.16 2.49 -21.45
N ILE A 261 7.13 2.77 -20.65
CA ILE A 261 6.27 1.80 -19.96
C ILE A 261 4.82 2.16 -20.29
N PRO A 262 3.96 1.17 -20.59
CA PRO A 262 2.55 1.42 -20.87
C PRO A 262 1.91 2.21 -19.73
N GLU A 263 1.45 3.43 -20.02
CA GLU A 263 0.98 4.38 -19.01
C GLU A 263 -0.18 3.83 -18.18
N GLU A 264 -1.16 3.20 -18.83
CA GLU A 264 -2.32 2.61 -18.17
C GLU A 264 -1.93 1.44 -17.27
N SER A 265 -0.94 0.62 -17.67
CA SER A 265 -0.44 -0.48 -16.85
C SER A 265 0.31 0.01 -15.62
N LEU A 266 1.14 1.06 -15.76
CA LEU A 266 1.85 1.67 -14.65
C LEU A 266 0.87 2.32 -13.66
N ARG A 267 -0.13 3.02 -14.18
CA ARG A 267 -1.19 3.65 -13.38
C ARG A 267 -1.99 2.62 -12.60
N GLU A 268 -2.39 1.51 -13.24
CA GLU A 268 -3.08 0.41 -12.58
C GLU A 268 -2.22 -0.21 -11.47
N ALA A 269 -0.91 -0.40 -11.70
CA ALA A 269 0.00 -0.91 -10.68
C ALA A 269 0.09 0.05 -9.47
N ILE A 270 0.13 1.36 -9.70
CA ILE A 270 0.12 2.39 -8.65
C ILE A 270 -1.19 2.37 -7.87
N PHE A 271 -2.35 2.30 -8.54
CA PHE A 271 -3.64 2.18 -7.86
C PHE A 271 -3.71 0.92 -7.00
N ASN A 272 -3.27 -0.21 -7.53
CA ASN A 272 -3.24 -1.46 -6.77
C ASN A 272 -2.35 -1.34 -5.53
N SER A 273 -1.18 -0.69 -5.65
CA SER A 273 -0.29 -0.47 -4.51
C SER A 273 -0.92 0.41 -3.42
N ILE A 274 -1.75 1.39 -3.77
CA ILE A 274 -2.48 2.26 -2.85
C ILE A 274 -3.64 1.50 -2.19
N ILE A 275 -4.46 0.82 -2.97
CA ILE A 275 -5.67 0.15 -2.50
C ILE A 275 -5.35 -1.05 -1.59
N HIS A 276 -4.30 -1.79 -1.93
CA HIS A 276 -3.92 -3.01 -1.21
C HIS A 276 -2.85 -2.81 -0.14
N LYS A 277 -2.43 -1.54 0.12
CA LYS A 277 -1.47 -1.22 1.18
C LYS A 277 -2.03 -1.51 2.57
N ASP A 278 -1.18 -2.07 3.44
CA ASP A 278 -1.38 -2.00 4.88
C ASP A 278 -0.95 -0.61 5.40
N TYR A 279 -1.92 0.24 5.72
CA TYR A 279 -1.67 1.61 6.15
C TYR A 279 -1.10 1.73 7.58
N THR A 280 -0.97 0.61 8.30
CA THR A 280 -0.25 0.56 9.58
C THR A 280 1.25 0.28 9.39
N GLY A 281 1.65 -0.12 8.20
CA GLY A 281 3.01 -0.50 7.84
C GLY A 281 3.77 0.56 7.02
N ALA A 282 4.92 0.15 6.45
CA ALA A 282 5.87 1.01 5.74
C ALA A 282 5.27 1.78 4.55
N PRO A 283 5.81 2.93 4.15
CA PRO A 283 5.41 3.66 2.93
C PRO A 283 5.49 2.80 1.67
N ILE A 284 4.68 3.15 0.64
CA ILE A 284 4.86 2.60 -0.69
C ILE A 284 6.21 3.06 -1.24
N GLN A 285 6.93 2.16 -1.90
CA GLN A 285 8.25 2.44 -2.46
C GLN A 285 8.31 2.08 -3.93
N LEU A 286 8.79 3.00 -4.74
CA LEU A 286 9.10 2.79 -6.14
C LEU A 286 10.57 3.10 -6.38
N SER A 287 11.35 2.06 -6.62
CA SER A 287 12.78 2.15 -6.94
C SER A 287 12.98 2.11 -8.45
N VAL A 288 13.61 3.12 -9.01
CA VAL A 288 13.87 3.25 -10.45
C VAL A 288 15.35 3.07 -10.72
N TYR A 289 15.72 1.99 -11.40
CA TYR A 289 17.07 1.66 -11.86
C TYR A 289 17.22 1.94 -13.36
N ASN A 290 18.41 1.71 -13.90
CA ASN A 290 18.63 1.84 -15.34
C ASN A 290 17.88 0.77 -16.14
N ASP A 291 17.81 -0.44 -15.61
CA ASP A 291 17.30 -1.65 -16.27
C ASP A 291 15.91 -2.09 -15.78
N LYS A 292 15.42 -1.54 -14.66
CA LYS A 292 14.17 -1.98 -14.04
C LYS A 292 13.53 -0.90 -13.17
N LEU A 293 12.23 -1.08 -12.88
CA LEU A 293 11.51 -0.43 -11.80
C LEU A 293 11.04 -1.50 -10.82
N ILE A 294 11.07 -1.20 -9.53
CA ILE A 294 10.55 -2.08 -8.48
C ILE A 294 9.54 -1.28 -7.67
N LEU A 295 8.27 -1.64 -7.78
CA LEU A 295 7.19 -1.10 -6.97
C LEU A 295 6.86 -2.08 -5.85
N TRP A 296 6.98 -1.64 -4.62
CA TRP A 296 6.66 -2.44 -3.44
C TRP A 296 5.69 -1.71 -2.51
N ASN A 297 4.71 -2.43 -2.00
CA ASN A 297 3.85 -1.98 -0.91
C ASN A 297 3.69 -3.07 0.14
N GLU A 298 3.72 -2.69 1.40
CA GLU A 298 3.35 -3.60 2.49
C GLU A 298 1.88 -3.95 2.40
N GLY A 299 1.57 -5.24 2.56
CA GLY A 299 0.24 -5.81 2.45
C GLY A 299 0.31 -7.31 2.24
N ARG A 300 -0.83 -7.98 2.37
CA ARG A 300 -0.89 -9.45 2.26
C ARG A 300 -1.85 -9.86 1.17
N LEU A 301 -1.54 -10.95 0.51
CA LEU A 301 -2.51 -11.61 -0.36
C LEU A 301 -3.74 -12.05 0.45
N PRO A 302 -4.94 -12.00 -0.14
CA PRO A 302 -6.13 -12.60 0.47
C PRO A 302 -5.88 -14.07 0.83
N GLU A 303 -6.51 -14.54 1.88
CA GLU A 303 -6.38 -15.93 2.30
C GLU A 303 -6.74 -16.90 1.18
N GLY A 304 -5.90 -17.91 0.98
CA GLY A 304 -6.02 -18.88 -0.10
C GLY A 304 -5.52 -18.39 -1.47
N PHE A 305 -5.03 -17.13 -1.57
CA PHE A 305 -4.41 -16.63 -2.79
C PHE A 305 -2.91 -16.88 -2.78
N THR A 306 -2.41 -17.26 -3.93
CA THR A 306 -0.99 -17.29 -4.27
C THR A 306 -0.74 -16.29 -5.39
N ILE A 307 0.52 -16.04 -5.73
CA ILE A 307 0.84 -15.24 -6.94
C ILE A 307 0.24 -15.89 -8.19
N GLY A 308 0.26 -17.21 -8.29
CA GLY A 308 -0.40 -17.93 -9.40
C GLY A 308 -1.91 -17.68 -9.48
N THR A 309 -2.59 -17.64 -8.34
CA THR A 309 -4.02 -17.29 -8.28
C THR A 309 -4.24 -15.84 -8.69
N LEU A 310 -3.36 -14.92 -8.24
CA LEU A 310 -3.44 -13.49 -8.57
C LEU A 310 -3.26 -13.22 -10.07
N LEU A 311 -2.40 -13.98 -10.75
CA LEU A 311 -2.18 -13.89 -12.19
C LEU A 311 -3.32 -14.52 -13.01
N GLY A 312 -4.12 -15.40 -12.41
CA GLY A 312 -5.26 -16.05 -13.03
C GLY A 312 -6.58 -15.27 -12.85
N LYS A 313 -7.69 -15.91 -13.23
CA LYS A 313 -9.03 -15.38 -12.97
C LYS A 313 -9.38 -15.50 -11.49
N HIS A 314 -9.63 -14.39 -10.83
CA HIS A 314 -9.97 -14.35 -9.41
C HIS A 314 -11.03 -13.28 -9.10
N PRO A 315 -11.81 -13.42 -8.00
CA PRO A 315 -12.70 -12.36 -7.56
C PRO A 315 -11.88 -11.19 -6.99
N SER A 316 -12.40 -9.96 -7.12
CA SER A 316 -11.82 -8.79 -6.45
C SER A 316 -11.98 -8.91 -4.93
N ARG A 317 -10.87 -8.88 -4.19
CA ARG A 317 -10.84 -8.90 -2.72
C ARG A 317 -9.89 -7.81 -2.22
N PRO A 318 -10.32 -6.54 -2.22
CA PRO A 318 -9.47 -5.44 -1.80
C PRO A 318 -9.13 -5.54 -0.31
N TYR A 319 -7.90 -5.18 0.03
CA TYR A 319 -7.42 -5.12 1.42
C TYR A 319 -8.15 -4.01 2.19
N ASN A 320 -8.37 -2.85 1.53
CA ASN A 320 -9.11 -1.70 2.04
C ASN A 320 -10.40 -1.51 1.22
N LYS A 321 -11.51 -2.04 1.73
CA LYS A 321 -12.79 -2.10 1.00
C LYS A 321 -13.38 -0.72 0.71
N ASN A 322 -13.37 0.19 1.71
CA ASN A 322 -13.94 1.52 1.56
C ASN A 322 -13.12 2.38 0.61
N ILE A 323 -11.78 2.28 0.68
CA ILE A 323 -10.89 2.95 -0.27
C ILE A 323 -11.15 2.45 -1.68
N ALA A 324 -11.23 1.12 -1.87
CA ALA A 324 -11.50 0.52 -3.18
C ALA A 324 -12.85 0.98 -3.76
N ASP A 325 -13.89 1.09 -2.94
CA ASP A 325 -15.21 1.54 -3.37
C ASP A 325 -15.19 3.00 -3.83
N ILE A 326 -14.49 3.87 -3.13
CA ILE A 326 -14.33 5.28 -3.55
C ILE A 326 -13.51 5.39 -4.83
N PHE A 327 -12.42 4.60 -4.97
CA PHE A 327 -11.64 4.57 -6.22
C PHE A 327 -12.47 4.03 -7.39
N PHE A 328 -13.33 3.03 -7.15
CA PHE A 328 -14.28 2.55 -8.14
C PHE A 328 -15.30 3.64 -8.51
N LYS A 329 -15.94 4.28 -7.54
CA LYS A 329 -16.91 5.37 -7.77
C LYS A 329 -16.29 6.55 -8.51
N ALA A 330 -15.03 6.88 -8.23
CA ALA A 330 -14.26 7.89 -8.95
C ALA A 330 -13.87 7.49 -10.39
N GLY A 331 -14.08 6.24 -10.77
CA GLY A 331 -13.74 5.74 -12.10
C GLY A 331 -12.27 5.37 -12.30
N PHE A 332 -11.51 5.28 -11.21
CA PHE A 332 -10.08 4.97 -11.27
C PHE A 332 -9.80 3.48 -11.49
N ILE A 333 -10.65 2.61 -10.96
CA ILE A 333 -10.51 1.15 -11.05
C ILE A 333 -11.80 0.47 -11.51
N GLU A 334 -11.68 -0.80 -11.88
CA GLU A 334 -12.80 -1.70 -12.17
C GLU A 334 -13.04 -2.67 -11.01
N ALA A 335 -14.28 -3.18 -10.88
CA ALA A 335 -14.68 -4.05 -9.76
C ALA A 335 -14.48 -5.56 -9.99
N TRP A 336 -13.92 -5.98 -11.13
CA TRP A 336 -13.97 -7.38 -11.58
C TRP A 336 -12.69 -8.19 -11.37
N GLY A 337 -11.69 -7.69 -10.63
CA GLY A 337 -10.43 -8.39 -10.42
C GLY A 337 -9.56 -8.54 -11.68
N ARG A 338 -9.71 -7.64 -12.66
CA ARG A 338 -8.97 -7.68 -13.94
C ARG A 338 -7.73 -6.78 -13.97
N GLY A 339 -7.42 -6.08 -12.88
CA GLY A 339 -6.33 -5.11 -12.84
C GLY A 339 -4.98 -5.71 -13.23
N ILE A 340 -4.63 -6.86 -12.66
CA ILE A 340 -3.36 -7.55 -12.99
C ILE A 340 -3.32 -7.99 -14.45
N SER A 341 -4.42 -8.55 -14.98
CA SER A 341 -4.49 -8.93 -16.41
C SER A 341 -4.30 -7.73 -17.32
N LYS A 342 -4.91 -6.57 -17.00
CA LYS A 342 -4.71 -5.32 -17.75
C LYS A 342 -3.25 -4.85 -17.73
N ILE A 343 -2.59 -4.94 -16.57
CA ILE A 343 -1.17 -4.61 -16.48
C ILE A 343 -0.39 -5.47 -17.47
N ILE A 344 -0.57 -6.79 -17.42
CA ILE A 344 0.17 -7.75 -18.27
C ILE A 344 -0.15 -7.53 -19.76
N GLU A 345 -1.44 -7.39 -20.09
CA GLU A 345 -1.90 -7.17 -21.46
C GLU A 345 -1.30 -5.91 -22.10
N GLY A 346 -1.20 -4.80 -21.33
CA GLY A 346 -0.59 -3.57 -21.82
C GLY A 346 0.87 -3.76 -22.21
N PHE A 347 1.65 -4.51 -21.41
CA PHE A 347 3.06 -4.84 -21.74
C PHE A 347 3.17 -5.74 -22.98
N ILE A 348 2.28 -6.74 -23.10
CA ILE A 348 2.27 -7.64 -24.26
C ILE A 348 1.94 -6.85 -25.55
N GLN A 349 0.96 -5.96 -25.50
CA GLN A 349 0.54 -5.15 -26.66
C GLN A 349 1.66 -4.24 -27.17
N GLU A 350 2.51 -3.73 -26.29
CA GLU A 350 3.66 -2.90 -26.65
C GLU A 350 4.94 -3.73 -26.90
N GLY A 351 4.84 -5.07 -26.89
CA GLY A 351 5.98 -5.95 -27.14
C GLY A 351 7.05 -5.92 -26.04
N LEU A 352 6.69 -5.49 -24.84
CA LEU A 352 7.58 -5.39 -23.69
C LEU A 352 7.54 -6.66 -22.83
N LYS A 353 8.60 -6.89 -22.03
CA LYS A 353 8.63 -7.97 -21.05
C LYS A 353 7.54 -7.74 -19.99
N THR A 354 6.75 -8.76 -19.71
CA THR A 354 5.69 -8.70 -18.70
C THR A 354 6.28 -8.48 -17.29
N PRO A 355 5.62 -7.70 -16.44
CA PRO A 355 6.05 -7.50 -15.07
C PRO A 355 6.06 -8.79 -14.25
N ILE A 356 6.99 -8.88 -13.31
CA ILE A 356 7.13 -10.00 -12.37
C ILE A 356 6.46 -9.59 -11.06
N PHE A 357 5.58 -10.45 -10.54
CA PHE A 357 4.87 -10.24 -9.28
C PHE A 357 5.39 -11.23 -8.24
N GLU A 358 5.71 -10.72 -7.04
CA GLU A 358 6.23 -11.53 -5.93
C GLU A 358 5.59 -11.10 -4.61
N ALA A 359 5.30 -12.09 -3.75
CA ALA A 359 4.91 -11.84 -2.37
C ALA A 359 6.15 -12.03 -1.48
N THR A 360 6.78 -10.93 -1.10
CA THR A 360 8.06 -10.94 -0.37
C THR A 360 8.16 -9.76 0.59
N MET A 361 9.01 -9.87 1.60
CA MET A 361 9.26 -8.82 2.60
C MET A 361 7.98 -8.26 3.26
N GLY A 362 6.98 -9.14 3.48
CA GLY A 362 5.70 -8.72 4.08
C GLY A 362 4.79 -7.91 3.17
N GLY A 363 5.09 -7.84 1.88
CA GLY A 363 4.36 -7.04 0.90
C GLY A 363 4.25 -7.71 -0.47
N ILE A 364 3.76 -6.95 -1.42
CA ILE A 364 3.71 -7.30 -2.83
C ILE A 364 4.72 -6.45 -3.57
N MET A 365 5.56 -7.12 -4.36
CA MET A 365 6.58 -6.52 -5.19
C MET A 365 6.25 -6.75 -6.66
N VAL A 366 6.31 -5.67 -7.46
CA VAL A 366 6.14 -5.69 -8.91
C VAL A 366 7.42 -5.19 -9.55
N THR A 367 8.12 -6.07 -10.27
CA THR A 367 9.33 -5.73 -11.01
C THR A 367 9.01 -5.55 -12.49
N ILE A 368 9.28 -4.36 -13.01
CA ILE A 368 9.09 -3.99 -14.42
C ILE A 368 10.47 -3.85 -15.04
N ILE A 369 10.75 -4.64 -16.07
CA ILE A 369 12.02 -4.59 -16.80
C ILE A 369 11.95 -3.51 -17.88
N ARG A 370 12.93 -2.61 -17.91
CA ARG A 370 13.07 -1.58 -18.94
C ARG A 370 13.71 -2.16 -20.19
N SER A 371 13.47 -1.55 -21.36
CA SER A 371 14.09 -2.02 -22.60
C SER A 371 15.61 -1.82 -22.58
N GLU A 372 16.36 -2.69 -23.24
CA GLU A 372 17.82 -2.61 -23.32
C GLU A 372 18.31 -1.31 -23.99
N ALA A 373 17.55 -0.78 -24.94
CA ALA A 373 17.84 0.52 -25.57
C ALA A 373 17.82 1.67 -24.57
N ILE A 374 16.94 1.59 -23.56
CA ILE A 374 16.79 2.59 -22.49
C ILE A 374 17.82 2.34 -21.39
N ALA A 375 18.04 1.09 -21.02
CA ALA A 375 19.05 0.72 -20.02
C ALA A 375 20.47 1.18 -20.40
N SER A 376 20.78 1.24 -21.69
CA SER A 376 22.07 1.72 -22.21
C SER A 376 22.16 3.24 -22.40
N THR A 377 21.05 3.98 -22.29
CA THR A 377 21.06 5.43 -22.42
C THR A 377 21.54 6.04 -21.09
N PRO A 378 22.66 6.79 -21.07
CA PRO A 378 23.08 7.49 -19.86
C PRO A 378 21.99 8.49 -19.44
N GLN A 379 21.24 8.19 -18.40
CA GLN A 379 20.36 9.18 -17.80
C GLN A 379 21.23 10.17 -17.06
N VAL A 380 21.44 11.32 -17.66
CA VAL A 380 22.02 12.46 -16.98
C VAL A 380 21.02 12.81 -15.87
N PRO A 381 21.43 12.82 -14.58
CA PRO A 381 20.58 13.35 -13.53
C PRO A 381 20.04 14.70 -13.99
N PRO A 382 18.78 15.06 -13.71
CA PRO A 382 18.29 16.38 -14.03
C PRO A 382 19.33 17.38 -13.51
N LYS A 383 19.82 18.23 -14.37
CA LYS A 383 20.93 19.19 -14.10
C LYS A 383 20.64 20.10 -12.90
N TYR A 384 19.38 20.02 -12.42
CA TYR A 384 18.88 20.74 -11.27
C TYR A 384 17.92 19.87 -10.48
N PRO A 385 18.11 19.70 -9.15
CA PRO A 385 17.18 19.02 -8.28
C PRO A 385 15.86 19.78 -8.20
N SER A 386 14.83 19.12 -7.70
CA SER A 386 13.47 19.63 -7.49
C SER A 386 13.42 20.75 -6.44
N SER A 387 14.17 21.80 -6.66
CA SER A 387 14.06 23.05 -5.89
C SER A 387 12.84 23.88 -6.27
N THR A 388 12.12 23.50 -7.35
CA THR A 388 10.96 24.28 -7.81
C THR A 388 9.92 24.51 -6.71
N PRO A 389 9.44 23.49 -5.94
CA PRO A 389 8.51 23.74 -4.83
C PRO A 389 9.13 24.58 -3.71
N GLN A 390 10.40 24.38 -3.39
CA GLN A 390 11.10 25.15 -2.35
C GLN A 390 11.33 26.60 -2.82
N VAL A 391 11.72 26.79 -4.07
CA VAL A 391 11.87 28.13 -4.67
C VAL A 391 10.52 28.84 -4.71
N ILE A 392 9.42 28.18 -5.08
CA ILE A 392 8.07 28.75 -5.04
C ILE A 392 7.70 29.15 -3.61
N GLN A 393 7.97 28.29 -2.64
CA GLN A 393 7.66 28.55 -1.23
C GLN A 393 8.44 29.78 -0.68
N ILE A 394 9.71 29.92 -1.08
CA ILE A 394 10.57 31.02 -0.63
C ILE A 394 10.23 32.31 -1.36
N ILE A 395 10.01 32.27 -2.68
CA ILE A 395 9.73 33.45 -3.52
C ILE A 395 8.27 33.89 -3.36
N GLY A 396 7.35 32.98 -2.99
CA GLY A 396 5.94 33.27 -2.85
C GLY A 396 5.18 33.48 -4.18
N SER A 397 5.83 33.21 -5.32
CA SER A 397 5.25 33.36 -6.67
C SER A 397 5.77 32.28 -7.61
N GLU A 398 4.86 31.50 -8.16
CA GLU A 398 5.17 30.42 -9.10
C GLU A 398 5.79 30.96 -10.41
N ASP A 399 5.24 32.04 -10.95
CA ASP A 399 5.75 32.69 -12.17
C ASP A 399 7.18 33.17 -12.01
N LEU A 400 7.50 33.88 -10.90
CA LEU A 400 8.85 34.35 -10.62
C LEU A 400 9.84 33.20 -10.36
N ALA A 401 9.41 32.15 -9.69
CA ALA A 401 10.23 30.97 -9.46
C ALA A 401 10.57 30.26 -10.77
N HIS A 402 9.61 30.10 -11.66
CA HIS A 402 9.83 29.48 -12.98
C HIS A 402 10.75 30.33 -13.85
N LYS A 403 10.60 31.68 -13.87
CA LYS A 403 11.49 32.59 -14.60
C LYS A 403 12.93 32.52 -14.08
N LEU A 404 13.10 32.49 -12.75
CA LEU A 404 14.41 32.38 -12.13
C LEU A 404 15.10 31.05 -12.49
N LEU A 405 14.39 29.94 -12.34
CA LEU A 405 14.92 28.61 -12.65
C LEU A 405 15.22 28.44 -14.15
N SER A 406 14.41 29.01 -15.03
CA SER A 406 14.66 29.01 -16.48
C SER A 406 15.93 29.77 -16.84
N LEU A 407 16.17 30.91 -16.20
CA LEU A 407 17.38 31.67 -16.40
C LEU A 407 18.64 30.86 -16.04
N PHE A 408 18.61 30.13 -14.90
CA PHE A 408 19.75 29.29 -14.50
C PHE A 408 19.86 27.98 -15.30
N LYS A 409 18.82 27.60 -16.05
CA LYS A 409 18.93 26.53 -17.07
C LYS A 409 19.73 26.99 -18.31
N GLU A 410 19.58 28.25 -18.67
CA GLU A 410 20.26 28.82 -19.84
C GLU A 410 21.70 29.24 -19.51
N LYS A 411 21.93 29.74 -18.29
CA LYS A 411 23.23 30.27 -17.84
C LYS A 411 23.61 29.70 -16.49
N GLU A 412 24.73 29.01 -16.39
CA GLU A 412 25.23 28.41 -15.12
C GLU A 412 25.51 29.46 -14.04
N GLU A 413 25.96 30.67 -14.45
CA GLU A 413 26.24 31.80 -13.57
C GLU A 413 25.53 33.04 -14.08
N CYS A 414 24.79 33.72 -13.20
CA CYS A 414 24.05 34.94 -13.55
C CYS A 414 24.48 36.13 -12.71
N LYS A 415 24.60 37.28 -13.33
CA LYS A 415 24.79 38.56 -12.62
C LYS A 415 23.43 39.03 -12.06
N LEU A 416 23.49 39.90 -11.04
CA LEU A 416 22.29 40.52 -10.49
C LEU A 416 21.41 41.19 -11.56
N ALA A 417 22.03 41.80 -12.59
CA ALA A 417 21.33 42.44 -13.69
C ALA A 417 20.56 41.43 -14.57
N ASP A 418 21.14 40.25 -14.83
CA ASP A 418 20.49 39.19 -15.60
C ASP A 418 19.22 38.68 -14.87
N ILE A 419 19.35 38.48 -13.53
CA ILE A 419 18.24 38.06 -12.68
C ILE A 419 17.15 39.14 -12.61
N SER A 420 17.55 40.41 -12.42
CA SER A 420 16.63 41.54 -12.39
C SER A 420 15.80 41.62 -13.69
N ASN A 421 16.45 41.48 -14.83
CA ASN A 421 15.80 41.54 -16.14
C ASN A 421 14.85 40.33 -16.37
N ALA A 422 15.29 39.12 -16.01
CA ALA A 422 14.50 37.92 -16.18
C ALA A 422 13.22 37.93 -15.31
N LEU A 423 13.32 38.43 -14.09
CA LEU A 423 12.19 38.53 -13.16
C LEU A 423 11.33 39.80 -13.40
N GLY A 424 11.79 40.75 -14.21
CA GLY A 424 11.08 42.01 -14.42
C GLY A 424 11.09 42.91 -13.18
N LEU A 425 12.07 42.77 -12.28
CA LEU A 425 12.17 43.48 -11.01
C LEU A 425 13.27 44.53 -11.09
N ASN A 426 12.92 45.81 -11.19
CA ASN A 426 13.88 46.92 -11.37
C ASN A 426 14.52 47.39 -10.05
N ASP A 427 13.89 47.12 -8.90
CA ASP A 427 14.44 47.46 -7.58
C ASP A 427 15.46 46.41 -7.13
N ARG A 428 16.72 46.73 -7.31
CA ARG A 428 17.87 45.88 -6.96
C ARG A 428 17.99 45.60 -5.47
N LYS A 429 17.51 46.51 -4.61
CA LYS A 429 17.55 46.33 -3.15
C LYS A 429 16.48 45.29 -2.74
N ASN A 430 15.27 45.44 -3.19
CA ASN A 430 14.20 44.47 -2.95
C ASN A 430 14.51 43.10 -3.56
N LEU A 431 15.08 43.05 -4.76
CA LEU A 431 15.52 41.81 -5.38
C LEU A 431 16.52 41.04 -4.50
N ARG A 432 17.50 41.72 -3.91
CA ARG A 432 18.49 41.12 -3.03
C ARG A 432 17.90 40.65 -1.73
N GLU A 433 17.14 41.50 -1.03
CA GLU A 433 16.67 41.22 0.33
C GLU A 433 15.49 40.26 0.36
N LEU A 434 14.53 40.38 -0.55
CA LEU A 434 13.28 39.61 -0.51
C LEU A 434 13.37 38.28 -1.30
N TYR A 435 14.24 38.20 -2.31
CA TYR A 435 14.28 37.03 -3.18
C TYR A 435 15.62 36.28 -3.13
N LEU A 436 16.75 36.96 -3.29
CA LEU A 436 18.03 36.26 -3.39
C LEU A 436 18.60 35.86 -2.03
N LYS A 437 18.47 36.71 -1.00
CA LYS A 437 18.96 36.42 0.34
C LYS A 437 18.30 35.17 0.96
N PRO A 438 16.99 35.00 0.95
CA PRO A 438 16.36 33.75 1.43
C PRO A 438 16.80 32.51 0.65
N LEU A 439 17.04 32.62 -0.66
CA LEU A 439 17.53 31.51 -1.48
C LEU A 439 18.99 31.16 -1.18
N LEU A 440 19.82 32.17 -0.82
CA LEU A 440 21.20 31.96 -0.36
C LEU A 440 21.23 31.32 1.03
N GLU A 441 20.38 31.78 1.96
CA GLU A 441 20.23 31.20 3.30
C GLU A 441 19.72 29.75 3.26
N ALA A 442 18.83 29.45 2.32
CA ALA A 442 18.35 28.10 2.05
C ALA A 442 19.34 27.22 1.26
N LYS A 443 20.53 27.78 0.91
CA LYS A 443 21.56 27.11 0.09
C LYS A 443 21.06 26.62 -1.27
N ILE A 444 20.04 27.25 -1.82
CA ILE A 444 19.54 27.01 -3.17
C ILE A 444 20.37 27.78 -4.19
N LEU A 445 20.81 28.99 -3.82
CA LEU A 445 21.78 29.74 -4.56
C LEU A 445 23.08 29.85 -3.78
N GLU A 446 24.18 30.06 -4.49
CA GLU A 446 25.47 30.42 -3.89
C GLU A 446 26.14 31.59 -4.64
N LEU A 447 26.99 32.28 -3.93
CA LEU A 447 27.77 33.37 -4.46
C LEU A 447 29.08 32.85 -5.06
N LYS A 448 29.49 33.36 -6.21
CA LYS A 448 30.80 33.06 -6.80
C LYS A 448 31.96 33.52 -5.91
N TYR A 449 31.77 34.64 -5.22
CA TYR A 449 32.73 35.20 -4.26
C TYR A 449 32.05 35.32 -2.89
N PRO A 450 31.98 34.25 -2.11
CA PRO A 450 31.23 34.22 -0.85
C PRO A 450 31.85 35.11 0.22
N ASP A 451 33.19 35.21 0.24
CA ASP A 451 33.92 36.03 1.23
C ASP A 451 33.78 37.53 1.00
N VAL A 452 33.37 37.95 -0.21
CA VAL A 452 33.15 39.35 -0.58
C VAL A 452 31.80 39.50 -1.27
N PRO A 453 30.69 39.52 -0.52
CA PRO A 453 29.31 39.52 -1.09
C PRO A 453 29.05 40.71 -2.06
N ASN A 454 29.72 41.83 -1.89
CA ASN A 454 29.61 43.04 -2.75
C ASN A 454 30.70 43.14 -3.81
N HIS A 455 31.34 42.03 -4.16
CA HIS A 455 32.37 42.02 -5.19
C HIS A 455 31.86 42.58 -6.53
N PRO A 456 32.59 43.46 -7.24
CA PRO A 456 32.12 44.07 -8.50
C PRO A 456 31.79 43.06 -9.61
N LYS A 457 32.41 41.87 -9.57
CA LYS A 457 32.17 40.75 -10.50
C LYS A 457 31.36 39.63 -9.86
N GLN A 458 30.53 39.93 -8.83
CA GLN A 458 29.69 38.92 -8.15
C GLN A 458 28.71 38.28 -9.12
N MET A 459 28.58 36.97 -9.02
CA MET A 459 27.63 36.17 -9.78
C MET A 459 26.96 35.19 -8.83
N TYR A 460 25.75 34.78 -9.19
CA TYR A 460 24.94 33.79 -8.49
C TYR A 460 24.93 32.51 -9.31
N ARG A 461 24.97 31.39 -8.67
CA ARG A 461 24.78 30.09 -9.29
C ARG A 461 23.80 29.23 -8.49
N LEU A 462 23.09 28.38 -9.18
CA LEU A 462 22.21 27.41 -8.53
C LEU A 462 23.06 26.28 -7.93
N VAL A 463 22.83 25.99 -6.65
CA VAL A 463 23.53 24.89 -5.98
C VAL A 463 22.88 23.58 -6.42
N ALA A 464 23.68 22.68 -7.00
CA ALA A 464 23.22 21.29 -7.17
C ALA A 464 23.10 20.70 -5.77
N ILE A 465 21.86 20.48 -5.30
CA ILE A 465 21.63 19.77 -4.05
C ILE A 465 22.12 18.33 -4.27
N LYS A 466 23.13 17.94 -3.51
CA LYS A 466 23.66 16.57 -3.50
C LYS A 466 22.65 15.60 -2.90
#